data_ee89c7e1a30e0d4c3a84536ce7712ce7
#
_entry.id   ee89c7e1a30e0d4c3a84536ce7712ce7
#
_cell.length_a   1.000
_cell.length_b   1.000
_cell.length_c   1.000
_cell.angle_alpha   90.00
_cell.angle_beta   90.00
_cell.angle_gamma   90.00
#
_symmetry.space_group_name_H-M   'P 1'
#
loop_
_entity.id
_entity.type
_entity.pdbx_description
1 polymer ?
#
loop_
_entity_poly.entity_id
_entity_poly.type
_entity_poly.pdbx_seq_one_letter_code
_entity_poly.pdbx_strand_id
1 'polypeptide(L)'
;MRLVRPVIVLAAMLATTLALSGCDVLAPTRDSDGKIIKATQMPSTDAWVDDCFSFVDGSNLALATVVPCSDPHTHVVIGRGTLTQRRIDYFETLQLAVISACKDRVSIYGSQQGVDPEPEYIVSSKSAPDGATTMYYSCLVKDSPA
;
A
#
# COMPACT_ATOMS: atom_id res chain seq x y z
N MET A 1 3.38 74.29 -26.70
CA MET A 1 4.33 73.14 -26.65
C MET A 1 4.20 72.54 -25.27
N ARG A 2 3.49 71.41 -25.13
CA ARG A 2 3.41 70.65 -23.91
C ARG A 2 3.96 69.26 -24.18
N LEU A 3 5.12 68.96 -23.59
CA LEU A 3 5.77 67.67 -23.63
C LEU A 3 4.98 66.65 -22.77
N VAL A 4 4.42 65.67 -23.45
CA VAL A 4 3.81 64.50 -22.78
C VAL A 4 4.93 63.50 -22.50
N ARG A 5 5.22 63.26 -21.21
CA ARG A 5 6.12 62.19 -20.75
C ARG A 5 5.38 60.85 -20.83
N PRO A 6 5.92 59.82 -21.47
CA PRO A 6 5.37 58.48 -21.33
C PRO A 6 5.75 57.88 -19.99
N VAL A 7 4.74 57.57 -19.19
CA VAL A 7 4.89 56.75 -17.98
C VAL A 7 5.05 55.30 -18.43
N ILE A 8 6.26 54.81 -18.28
CA ILE A 8 6.52 53.38 -18.45
C ILE A 8 6.01 52.68 -17.21
N VAL A 9 4.86 51.99 -17.35
CA VAL A 9 4.35 51.09 -16.32
C VAL A 9 5.08 49.78 -16.49
N LEU A 10 6.12 49.53 -15.67
CA LEU A 10 6.71 48.21 -15.49
C LEU A 10 5.69 47.33 -14.77
N ALA A 11 4.96 46.52 -15.53
CA ALA A 11 4.17 45.43 -14.99
C ALA A 11 5.15 44.33 -14.54
N ALA A 12 5.48 44.33 -13.25
CA ALA A 12 6.15 43.18 -12.63
C ALA A 12 5.21 41.97 -12.66
N MET A 13 5.36 41.13 -13.63
CA MET A 13 4.77 39.77 -13.58
C MET A 13 5.48 38.99 -12.49
N LEU A 14 4.91 39.00 -11.29
CA LEU A 14 5.20 37.96 -10.30
C LEU A 14 4.65 36.66 -10.85
N ALA A 15 5.52 35.90 -11.50
CA ALA A 15 5.30 34.50 -11.75
C ALA A 15 5.29 33.80 -10.38
N THR A 16 4.11 33.69 -9.78
CA THR A 16 3.86 32.74 -8.71
C THR A 16 3.96 31.35 -9.32
N THR A 17 5.17 30.79 -9.27
CA THR A 17 5.36 29.36 -9.39
C THR A 17 4.64 28.71 -8.21
N LEU A 18 3.36 28.41 -8.39
CA LEU A 18 2.67 27.40 -7.59
C LEU A 18 3.48 26.12 -7.79
N ALA A 19 4.39 25.88 -6.84
CA ALA A 19 4.92 24.56 -6.63
C ALA A 19 3.69 23.67 -6.39
N LEU A 20 3.23 22.99 -7.45
CA LEU A 20 2.46 21.78 -7.30
C LEU A 20 3.41 20.81 -6.59
N SER A 21 3.49 20.91 -5.27
CA SER A 21 3.87 19.81 -4.42
C SER A 21 2.77 18.78 -4.62
N GLY A 22 2.86 18.11 -5.77
CA GLY A 22 2.05 16.96 -6.08
C GLY A 22 2.14 16.02 -4.91
N CYS A 23 1.01 15.44 -4.57
CA CYS A 23 0.89 14.36 -3.62
C CYS A 23 1.75 13.15 -4.05
N ASP A 24 3.05 13.28 -4.02
CA ASP A 24 4.03 12.19 -4.07
C ASP A 24 4.05 11.45 -2.72
N VAL A 25 2.97 11.62 -1.96
CA VAL A 25 2.92 11.31 -0.54
C VAL A 25 2.90 9.82 -0.25
N LEU A 26 2.73 8.93 -1.25
CA LEU A 26 2.43 7.54 -0.91
C LEU A 26 3.12 6.47 -1.76
N ALA A 27 4.03 6.81 -2.65
CA ALA A 27 4.80 5.79 -3.34
C ALA A 27 6.07 5.47 -2.51
N PRO A 28 6.22 4.23 -2.02
CA PRO A 28 7.40 3.86 -1.26
C PRO A 28 8.64 3.89 -2.17
N THR A 29 9.76 4.37 -1.62
CA THR A 29 11.04 4.30 -2.31
C THR A 29 11.56 2.88 -2.29
N ARG A 30 11.80 2.30 -3.47
CA ARG A 30 12.28 0.92 -3.66
C ARG A 30 13.61 0.92 -4.39
N ASP A 31 14.42 -0.10 -4.13
CA ASP A 31 15.63 -0.38 -4.91
C ASP A 31 15.30 -1.07 -6.25
N SER A 32 16.35 -1.45 -7.00
CA SER A 32 16.20 -2.16 -8.27
C SER A 32 15.54 -3.54 -8.15
N ASP A 33 15.59 -4.15 -6.98
CA ASP A 33 14.98 -5.45 -6.69
C ASP A 33 13.54 -5.31 -6.15
N GLY A 34 13.04 -4.07 -6.08
CA GLY A 34 11.70 -3.76 -5.59
C GLY A 34 11.57 -3.71 -4.06
N LYS A 35 12.68 -3.82 -3.32
CA LYS A 35 12.67 -3.79 -1.86
C LYS A 35 12.55 -2.38 -1.33
N ILE A 36 11.83 -2.22 -0.23
CA ILE A 36 11.70 -0.93 0.47
C ILE A 36 13.07 -0.52 1.03
N ILE A 37 13.50 0.71 0.71
CA ILE A 37 14.77 1.28 1.22
C ILE A 37 14.56 2.44 2.20
N LYS A 38 13.32 2.91 2.34
CA LYS A 38 12.98 4.00 3.26
C LYS A 38 11.58 3.79 3.83
N ALA A 39 11.46 3.94 5.13
CA ALA A 39 10.16 3.89 5.81
C ALA A 39 9.18 4.90 5.20
N THR A 40 7.99 4.44 4.84
CA THR A 40 6.96 5.26 4.19
C THR A 40 5.58 4.78 4.65
N GLN A 41 4.69 5.74 4.96
CA GLN A 41 3.29 5.42 5.21
C GLN A 41 2.52 5.29 3.90
N MET A 42 1.69 4.26 3.81
CA MET A 42 0.87 3.99 2.64
C MET A 42 -0.38 3.19 3.02
N PRO A 43 -1.39 3.10 2.14
CA PRO A 43 -2.48 2.16 2.33
C PRO A 43 -1.93 0.73 2.45
N SER A 44 -2.35 0.00 3.48
CA SER A 44 -1.88 -1.37 3.73
C SER A 44 -2.18 -2.32 2.57
N THR A 45 -3.24 -2.03 1.80
CA THR A 45 -3.64 -2.78 0.61
C THR A 45 -2.70 -2.62 -0.58
N ASP A 46 -1.82 -1.63 -0.55
CA ASP A 46 -0.87 -1.33 -1.62
C ASP A 46 0.51 -1.96 -1.37
N ALA A 47 0.74 -2.50 -0.17
CA ALA A 47 1.97 -3.23 0.16
C ALA A 47 2.15 -4.45 -0.78
N TRP A 48 3.37 -4.70 -1.24
CA TRP A 48 3.69 -5.81 -2.15
C TRP A 48 4.02 -7.08 -1.36
N VAL A 49 4.09 -8.21 -2.08
CA VAL A 49 4.64 -9.44 -1.50
C VAL A 49 6.10 -9.19 -1.11
N ASP A 50 6.50 -9.71 0.05
CA ASP A 50 7.78 -9.51 0.72
C ASP A 50 8.00 -8.12 1.32
N ASP A 51 6.99 -7.24 1.34
CA ASP A 51 7.05 -6.00 2.12
C ASP A 51 6.88 -6.29 3.61
N CYS A 52 7.74 -5.68 4.41
CA CYS A 52 7.68 -5.65 5.86
C CYS A 52 7.03 -4.36 6.33
N PHE A 53 6.11 -4.42 7.27
CA PHE A 53 5.40 -3.23 7.73
C PHE A 53 4.83 -3.37 9.15
N SER A 54 4.42 -2.24 9.71
CA SER A 54 3.59 -2.16 10.92
C SER A 54 2.36 -1.30 10.64
N PHE A 55 1.22 -1.67 11.20
CA PHE A 55 0.05 -0.79 11.15
C PHE A 55 0.31 0.49 11.94
N VAL A 56 -0.08 1.64 11.39
CA VAL A 56 0.12 2.95 12.03
C VAL A 56 -0.69 3.06 13.33
N ASP A 57 -1.88 2.49 13.32
CA ASP A 57 -2.76 2.37 14.47
C ASP A 57 -3.24 0.92 14.52
N GLY A 58 -2.96 0.22 15.62
CA GLY A 58 -3.32 -1.19 15.78
C GLY A 58 -4.81 -1.50 15.64
N SER A 59 -5.67 -0.50 15.74
CA SER A 59 -7.12 -0.61 15.51
C SER A 59 -7.54 -0.30 14.06
N ASN A 60 -6.68 0.37 13.29
CA ASN A 60 -6.96 0.78 11.91
C ASN A 60 -6.01 0.09 10.92
N LEU A 61 -6.48 -0.96 10.29
CA LEU A 61 -5.72 -1.71 9.30
C LEU A 61 -5.58 -1.01 7.94
N ALA A 62 -6.12 0.20 7.77
CA ALA A 62 -6.12 0.90 6.49
C ALA A 62 -4.75 1.49 6.12
N LEU A 63 -3.96 1.91 7.12
CA LEU A 63 -2.65 2.51 6.92
C LEU A 63 -1.56 1.66 7.55
N ALA A 64 -0.47 1.49 6.81
CA ALA A 64 0.73 0.81 7.26
C ALA A 64 1.97 1.69 7.05
N THR A 65 2.94 1.57 7.93
CA THR A 65 4.30 2.06 7.70
C THR A 65 5.11 0.89 7.15
N VAL A 66 5.41 0.91 5.85
CA VAL A 66 6.31 -0.05 5.22
C VAL A 66 7.75 0.36 5.50
N VAL A 67 8.58 -0.63 5.79
CA VAL A 67 9.98 -0.44 6.20
C VAL A 67 10.89 -1.45 5.49
N PRO A 68 12.20 -1.19 5.40
CA PRO A 68 13.16 -2.26 5.10
C PRO A 68 12.96 -3.43 6.08
N CYS A 69 12.99 -4.67 5.59
CA CYS A 69 12.77 -5.84 6.48
C CYS A 69 13.88 -6.05 7.53
N SER A 70 14.99 -5.32 7.43
CA SER A 70 16.00 -5.23 8.48
C SER A 70 15.57 -4.36 9.66
N ASP A 71 14.56 -3.53 9.48
CA ASP A 71 14.07 -2.59 10.49
C ASP A 71 12.94 -3.24 11.31
N PRO A 72 12.67 -2.77 12.53
CA PRO A 72 11.57 -3.29 13.34
C PRO A 72 10.22 -3.18 12.60
N HIS A 73 9.51 -4.30 12.53
CA HIS A 73 8.19 -4.42 11.91
C HIS A 73 7.35 -5.47 12.64
N THR A 74 6.09 -5.56 12.30
CA THR A 74 5.15 -6.51 12.93
C THR A 74 4.54 -7.51 11.97
N HIS A 75 4.59 -7.24 10.66
CA HIS A 75 3.95 -8.05 9.63
C HIS A 75 4.78 -8.12 8.36
N VAL A 76 4.64 -9.24 7.67
CA VAL A 76 5.16 -9.45 6.32
C VAL A 76 4.01 -9.85 5.39
N VAL A 77 3.99 -9.30 4.17
CA VAL A 77 3.06 -9.73 3.10
C VAL A 77 3.62 -10.96 2.42
N ILE A 78 2.98 -12.10 2.60
CA ILE A 78 3.42 -13.39 2.03
C ILE A 78 2.66 -13.82 0.78
N GLY A 79 1.65 -13.08 0.40
CA GLY A 79 0.88 -13.36 -0.81
C GLY A 79 -0.18 -12.30 -1.08
N ARG A 80 -0.57 -12.18 -2.35
CA ARG A 80 -1.63 -11.28 -2.80
C ARG A 80 -2.43 -11.94 -3.92
N GLY A 81 -3.65 -11.51 -4.09
CA GLY A 81 -4.48 -11.98 -5.20
C GLY A 81 -5.82 -11.29 -5.28
N THR A 82 -6.65 -11.83 -6.17
CA THR A 82 -8.02 -11.39 -6.36
C THR A 82 -8.98 -12.55 -6.07
N LEU A 83 -10.15 -12.22 -5.55
CA LEU A 83 -11.24 -13.17 -5.36
C LEU A 83 -12.34 -12.89 -6.39
N THR A 84 -12.75 -13.95 -7.05
CA THR A 84 -13.95 -13.92 -7.89
C THR A 84 -15.19 -14.17 -7.05
N GLN A 85 -16.34 -13.63 -7.46
CA GLN A 85 -17.62 -13.89 -6.79
C GLN A 85 -17.89 -15.38 -6.67
N ARG A 86 -17.63 -16.18 -7.72
CA ARG A 86 -17.78 -17.66 -7.69
C ARG A 86 -17.00 -18.30 -6.55
N ARG A 87 -15.78 -17.81 -6.25
CA ARG A 87 -14.97 -18.38 -5.16
C ARG A 87 -15.56 -17.99 -3.80
N ILE A 88 -16.05 -16.78 -3.65
CA ILE A 88 -16.72 -16.33 -2.42
C ILE A 88 -17.97 -17.18 -2.18
N ASP A 89 -18.80 -17.38 -3.22
CA ASP A 89 -20.02 -18.18 -3.13
C ASP A 89 -19.71 -19.65 -2.78
N TYR A 90 -18.63 -20.22 -3.32
CA TYR A 90 -18.21 -21.59 -3.02
C TYR A 90 -17.83 -21.77 -1.54
N PHE A 91 -17.24 -20.78 -0.92
CA PHE A 91 -16.86 -20.82 0.51
C PHE A 91 -17.91 -20.21 1.43
N GLU A 92 -19.06 -19.81 0.90
CA GLU A 92 -20.19 -19.21 1.62
C GLU A 92 -19.91 -17.83 2.23
N THR A 93 -18.66 -17.54 2.55
CA THR A 93 -18.24 -16.24 3.11
C THR A 93 -16.93 -15.75 2.50
N LEU A 94 -16.81 -14.42 2.42
CA LEU A 94 -15.57 -13.77 2.00
C LEU A 94 -14.39 -14.19 2.88
N GLN A 95 -14.60 -14.27 4.19
CA GLN A 95 -13.57 -14.66 5.15
C GLN A 95 -12.99 -16.05 4.86
N LEU A 96 -13.84 -17.05 4.67
CA LEU A 96 -13.42 -18.42 4.38
C LEU A 96 -12.71 -18.50 3.02
N ALA A 97 -13.19 -17.75 2.02
CA ALA A 97 -12.53 -17.69 0.72
C ALA A 97 -11.11 -17.13 0.80
N VAL A 98 -10.89 -16.07 1.60
CA VAL A 98 -9.55 -15.48 1.82
C VAL A 98 -8.65 -16.44 2.60
N ILE A 99 -9.13 -17.00 3.71
CA ILE A 99 -8.36 -17.96 4.52
C ILE A 99 -7.90 -19.13 3.64
N SER A 100 -8.81 -19.69 2.84
CA SER A 100 -8.46 -20.75 1.89
C SER A 100 -7.43 -20.31 0.85
N ALA A 101 -7.50 -19.07 0.37
CA ALA A 101 -6.54 -18.55 -0.60
C ALA A 101 -5.15 -18.32 0.01
N CYS A 102 -5.07 -17.99 1.30
CA CYS A 102 -3.82 -17.74 2.02
C CYS A 102 -3.15 -19.00 2.56
N LYS A 103 -3.90 -20.08 2.78
CA LYS A 103 -3.43 -21.30 3.47
C LYS A 103 -2.10 -21.84 2.95
N ASP A 104 -1.97 -21.97 1.64
CA ASP A 104 -0.74 -22.54 1.04
C ASP A 104 0.45 -21.58 1.22
N ARG A 105 0.22 -20.27 1.14
CA ARG A 105 1.27 -19.26 1.33
C ARG A 105 1.78 -19.25 2.76
N VAL A 106 0.87 -19.32 3.74
CA VAL A 106 1.22 -19.42 5.17
C VAL A 106 2.05 -20.68 5.44
N SER A 107 1.64 -21.83 4.89
CA SER A 107 2.36 -23.10 5.06
C SER A 107 3.76 -23.06 4.44
N ILE A 108 3.90 -22.49 3.23
CA ILE A 108 5.21 -22.33 2.58
C ILE A 108 6.12 -21.42 3.42
N TYR A 109 5.63 -20.26 3.84
CA TYR A 109 6.39 -19.33 4.67
C TYR A 109 6.83 -20.00 5.98
N GLY A 110 5.90 -20.63 6.69
CA GLY A 110 6.21 -21.33 7.95
C GLY A 110 7.29 -22.41 7.78
N SER A 111 7.20 -23.18 6.69
CA SER A 111 8.22 -24.20 6.38
C SER A 111 9.60 -23.61 6.09
N GLN A 112 9.65 -22.46 5.42
CA GLN A 112 10.91 -21.78 5.09
C GLN A 112 11.56 -21.13 6.32
N GLN A 113 10.74 -20.60 7.23
CA GLN A 113 11.22 -19.92 8.43
C GLN A 113 11.36 -20.85 9.65
N GLY A 114 10.84 -22.07 9.55
CA GLY A 114 10.84 -23.03 10.67
C GLY A 114 9.90 -22.64 11.82
N VAL A 115 8.81 -21.93 11.50
CA VAL A 115 7.82 -21.41 12.44
C VAL A 115 6.41 -21.87 12.05
N ASP A 116 5.47 -21.74 12.96
CA ASP A 116 4.03 -21.94 12.68
C ASP A 116 3.32 -20.59 12.78
N PRO A 117 3.27 -19.80 11.70
CA PRO A 117 2.77 -18.45 11.76
C PRO A 117 1.25 -18.42 11.83
N GLU A 118 0.71 -17.47 12.60
CA GLU A 118 -0.71 -17.16 12.56
C GLU A 118 -1.05 -16.41 11.27
N PRO A 119 -2.01 -16.90 10.45
CA PRO A 119 -2.43 -16.22 9.25
C PRO A 119 -3.27 -14.99 9.58
N GLU A 120 -2.89 -13.88 9.00
CA GLU A 120 -3.71 -12.68 8.96
C GLU A 120 -4.00 -12.27 7.51
N TYR A 121 -4.96 -11.40 7.29
CA TYR A 121 -5.26 -10.91 5.94
C TYR A 121 -5.88 -9.53 5.95
N ILE A 122 -5.65 -8.83 4.85
CA ILE A 122 -6.35 -7.59 4.51
C ILE A 122 -7.17 -7.85 3.26
N VAL A 123 -8.39 -7.30 3.24
CA VAL A 123 -9.25 -7.31 2.05
C VAL A 123 -9.60 -5.89 1.67
N SER A 124 -9.56 -5.63 0.39
CA SER A 124 -10.03 -4.38 -0.20
C SER A 124 -10.90 -4.65 -1.41
N SER A 125 -11.74 -3.71 -1.75
CA SER A 125 -12.54 -3.76 -2.98
C SER A 125 -12.22 -2.56 -3.86
N LYS A 126 -12.20 -2.78 -5.16
CA LYS A 126 -12.08 -1.71 -6.15
C LYS A 126 -13.21 -1.84 -7.15
N SER A 127 -14.01 -0.79 -7.27
CA SER A 127 -15.07 -0.72 -8.27
C SER A 127 -14.50 -0.15 -9.56
N ALA A 128 -14.80 -0.80 -10.67
CA ALA A 128 -14.51 -0.31 -12.00
C ALA A 128 -15.61 0.68 -12.47
N PRO A 129 -15.35 1.50 -13.48
CA PRO A 129 -16.34 2.46 -14.00
C PRO A 129 -17.63 1.80 -14.53
N ASP A 130 -17.57 0.54 -14.94
CA ASP A 130 -18.70 -0.28 -15.38
C ASP A 130 -19.52 -0.87 -14.23
N GLY A 131 -19.17 -0.57 -12.98
CA GLY A 131 -19.81 -1.07 -11.77
C GLY A 131 -19.32 -2.44 -11.30
N ALA A 132 -18.42 -3.09 -12.04
CA ALA A 132 -17.81 -4.33 -11.59
C ALA A 132 -16.93 -4.09 -10.35
N THR A 133 -17.10 -4.94 -9.33
CA THR A 133 -16.28 -4.86 -8.11
C THR A 133 -15.32 -6.02 -8.07
N THR A 134 -14.02 -5.71 -7.99
CA THR A 134 -12.97 -6.69 -7.80
C THR A 134 -12.54 -6.67 -6.34
N MET A 135 -12.55 -7.84 -5.71
CA MET A 135 -12.04 -8.02 -4.36
C MET A 135 -10.57 -8.42 -4.42
N TYR A 136 -9.73 -7.67 -3.72
CA TYR A 136 -8.30 -7.94 -3.57
C TYR A 136 -8.03 -8.43 -2.16
N TYR A 137 -7.07 -9.31 -2.00
CA TYR A 137 -6.61 -9.76 -0.69
C TYR A 137 -5.09 -9.75 -0.61
N SER A 138 -4.59 -9.57 0.60
CA SER A 138 -3.19 -9.78 0.97
C SER A 138 -3.14 -10.73 2.15
N CYS A 139 -2.30 -11.76 2.03
CA CYS A 139 -2.01 -12.71 3.10
C CYS A 139 -0.84 -12.18 3.91
N LEU A 140 -0.98 -12.13 5.20
CA LEU A 140 -0.01 -11.59 6.13
C LEU A 140 0.39 -12.66 7.14
N VAL A 141 1.58 -12.52 7.66
CA VAL A 141 2.00 -13.21 8.89
C VAL A 141 2.57 -12.19 9.86
N LYS A 142 2.35 -12.44 11.15
CA LYS A 142 3.08 -11.71 12.18
C LYS A 142 4.54 -12.13 12.14
N ASP A 143 5.40 -11.14 12.00
CA ASP A 143 6.83 -11.30 12.07
C ASP A 143 7.36 -10.23 13.02
N SER A 144 7.82 -10.66 14.17
CA SER A 144 8.48 -9.76 15.11
C SER A 144 9.95 -10.19 15.12
N PRO A 145 10.82 -9.46 14.40
CA PRO A 145 12.24 -9.74 14.46
C PRO A 145 12.69 -9.69 15.94
N ALA A 146 13.41 -10.70 16.33
CA ALA A 146 13.92 -10.87 17.69
C ALA A 146 14.92 -9.76 18.07
#